data_1f206fc753513492db2cb1f8cff47c7d
#
_entry.id   1f206fc753513492db2cb1f8cff47c7d
#
_cell.length_a   1.000
_cell.length_b   1.000
_cell.length_c   1.000
_cell.angle_alpha   90.00
_cell.angle_beta   90.00
_cell.angle_gamma   90.00
#
_symmetry.space_group_name_H-M   'P 1'
#
loop_
_entity.id
_entity.type
_entity.pdbx_description
1 polymer ?
#
loop_
_entity_poly.entity_id
_entity_poly.type
_entity_poly.pdbx_seq_one_letter_code
_entity_poly.pdbx_strand_id
1 'polypeptide(L)'
;ALTSPLLGERRVKRGDEIITVAAGFPTTVTPYLQYGAIPVFLDLTIPQYNLDVSQLEDALSDKTKAVMIAHTLGNPFDLKTIRTFCDEHDLWLIEDNCDALGSEYCMDGVWKKTGSIGDIGTSSFYPPHHMTMGEGGAVYTDNPLLHKIIRSFRDWGRDCMCPSGQDNLCGHRFDKQYGELPL
;
A
#
# COMPACT_ATOMS: atom_id res chain seq x y z
N ALA A 1 -3.53 -2.29 6.35
CA ALA A 1 -4.77 -1.52 6.12
C ALA A 1 -5.75 -2.32 5.25
N LEU A 2 -5.28 -2.92 4.16
CA LEU A 2 -6.14 -3.61 3.18
C LEU A 2 -6.86 -4.87 3.72
N THR A 3 -6.51 -5.35 4.89
CA THR A 3 -7.21 -6.47 5.57
C THR A 3 -8.43 -6.02 6.39
N SER A 4 -8.69 -4.71 6.45
CA SER A 4 -9.79 -4.15 7.25
C SER A 4 -11.16 -4.63 6.78
N PRO A 5 -12.05 -5.07 7.69
CA PRO A 5 -13.44 -5.40 7.35
C PRO A 5 -14.22 -4.25 6.72
N LEU A 6 -13.82 -3.00 6.96
CA LEU A 6 -14.46 -1.82 6.40
C LEU A 6 -14.38 -1.74 4.87
N LEU A 7 -13.47 -2.50 4.26
CA LEU A 7 -13.31 -2.57 2.80
C LEU A 7 -14.26 -3.58 2.12
N GLY A 8 -15.09 -4.29 2.90
CA GLY A 8 -16.05 -5.26 2.36
C GLY A 8 -15.37 -6.35 1.54
N GLU A 9 -15.82 -6.57 0.31
CA GLU A 9 -15.28 -7.61 -0.58
C GLU A 9 -13.91 -7.24 -1.18
N ARG A 10 -13.54 -5.96 -1.18
CA ARG A 10 -12.22 -5.52 -1.63
C ARG A 10 -11.10 -5.76 -0.60
N ARG A 11 -11.44 -6.18 0.62
CA ARG A 11 -10.41 -6.47 1.62
C ARG A 11 -9.55 -7.67 1.23
N VAL A 12 -8.28 -7.61 1.57
CA VAL A 12 -7.35 -8.74 1.44
C VAL A 12 -7.62 -9.74 2.56
N LYS A 13 -7.81 -11.00 2.21
CA LYS A 13 -8.06 -12.13 3.11
C LYS A 13 -6.89 -13.13 3.02
N ARG A 14 -6.82 -14.05 3.97
CA ARG A 14 -5.87 -15.16 3.91
C ARG A 14 -6.12 -15.99 2.64
N GLY A 15 -5.05 -16.22 1.87
CA GLY A 15 -5.09 -16.98 0.61
C GLY A 15 -5.38 -16.12 -0.63
N ASP A 16 -5.66 -14.82 -0.47
CA ASP A 16 -5.70 -13.90 -1.60
C ASP A 16 -4.28 -13.64 -2.14
N GLU A 17 -4.20 -13.25 -3.39
CA GLU A 17 -2.96 -13.08 -4.11
C GLU A 17 -2.59 -11.62 -4.29
N ILE A 18 -1.28 -11.34 -4.18
CA ILE A 18 -0.70 -10.03 -4.39
C ILE A 18 0.40 -10.16 -5.44
N ILE A 19 0.25 -9.48 -6.58
CA ILE A 19 1.26 -9.45 -7.63
C ILE A 19 2.40 -8.54 -7.18
N THR A 20 3.63 -9.02 -7.36
CA THR A 20 4.87 -8.31 -7.00
C THR A 20 6.03 -8.78 -7.88
N VAL A 21 7.23 -8.28 -7.66
CA VAL A 21 8.43 -8.69 -8.37
C VAL A 21 9.28 -9.66 -7.55
N ALA A 22 9.96 -10.58 -8.23
CA ALA A 22 10.86 -11.54 -7.60
C ALA A 22 12.17 -10.90 -7.10
N ALA A 23 12.61 -9.81 -7.71
CA ALA A 23 13.81 -9.06 -7.32
C ALA A 23 13.41 -7.75 -6.63
N GLY A 24 13.60 -7.67 -5.33
CA GLY A 24 13.26 -6.50 -4.53
C GLY A 24 13.60 -6.68 -3.06
N PHE A 25 13.36 -5.63 -2.29
CA PHE A 25 13.64 -5.69 -0.86
C PHE A 25 12.51 -6.46 -0.13
N PRO A 26 12.85 -7.32 0.85
CA PRO A 26 11.86 -8.19 1.51
C PRO A 26 10.67 -7.44 2.13
N THR A 27 10.84 -6.20 2.56
CA THR A 27 9.76 -5.41 3.19
C THR A 27 8.65 -4.99 2.23
N THR A 28 8.87 -5.04 0.92
CA THR A 28 7.80 -4.90 -0.07
C THR A 28 6.86 -6.11 -0.05
N VAL A 29 7.35 -7.29 0.35
CA VAL A 29 6.61 -8.56 0.34
C VAL A 29 6.09 -8.95 1.72
N THR A 30 6.88 -8.76 2.77
CA THR A 30 6.60 -9.26 4.13
C THR A 30 5.26 -8.80 4.71
N PRO A 31 4.79 -7.54 4.53
CA PRO A 31 3.58 -7.06 5.19
C PRO A 31 2.32 -7.87 4.87
N TYR A 32 2.16 -8.32 3.64
CA TYR A 32 0.98 -9.11 3.28
C TYR A 32 1.14 -10.61 3.57
N LEU A 33 2.38 -11.12 3.55
CA LEU A 33 2.66 -12.49 4.02
C LEU A 33 2.25 -12.70 5.48
N GLN A 34 2.47 -11.71 6.34
CA GLN A 34 2.08 -11.75 7.75
C GLN A 34 0.57 -11.96 7.93
N TYR A 35 -0.24 -11.52 6.98
CA TYR A 35 -1.69 -11.71 6.98
C TYR A 35 -2.14 -12.96 6.20
N GLY A 36 -1.18 -13.72 5.66
CA GLY A 36 -1.42 -14.97 4.97
C GLY A 36 -1.88 -14.82 3.52
N ALA A 37 -1.65 -13.66 2.91
CA ALA A 37 -1.77 -13.50 1.46
C ALA A 37 -0.59 -14.16 0.75
N ILE A 38 -0.77 -14.50 -0.52
CA ILE A 38 0.16 -15.26 -1.34
C ILE A 38 0.83 -14.30 -2.34
N PRO A 39 2.17 -14.18 -2.34
CA PRO A 39 2.86 -13.41 -3.37
C PRO A 39 2.83 -14.15 -4.71
N VAL A 40 2.47 -13.44 -5.77
CA VAL A 40 2.62 -13.87 -7.15
C VAL A 40 3.78 -13.10 -7.75
N PHE A 41 4.91 -13.76 -7.92
CA PHE A 41 6.13 -13.13 -8.37
C PHE A 41 6.20 -13.09 -9.89
N LEU A 42 6.37 -11.89 -10.44
CA LEU A 42 6.69 -11.67 -11.84
C LEU A 42 8.17 -11.34 -12.01
N ASP A 43 8.67 -11.55 -13.22
CA ASP A 43 10.02 -11.19 -13.57
C ASP A 43 10.13 -9.68 -13.82
N LEU A 44 11.33 -9.21 -14.04
CA LEU A 44 11.63 -7.81 -14.32
C LEU A 44 12.34 -7.66 -15.66
N THR A 45 12.26 -6.47 -16.22
CA THR A 45 12.97 -6.12 -17.47
C THR A 45 14.36 -5.56 -17.19
N ILE A 46 15.32 -5.87 -18.04
CA ILE A 46 16.67 -5.30 -18.04
C ILE A 46 16.78 -4.34 -19.23
N PRO A 47 17.28 -3.12 -19.04
CA PRO A 47 18.03 -2.59 -17.90
C PRO A 47 17.21 -1.80 -16.87
N GLN A 48 15.88 -1.78 -16.96
CA GLN A 48 15.03 -0.94 -16.11
C GLN A 48 14.90 -1.47 -14.68
N TYR A 49 15.03 -2.78 -14.47
CA TYR A 49 14.86 -3.48 -13.20
C TYR A 49 13.47 -3.32 -12.57
N ASN A 50 12.48 -2.98 -13.38
CA ASN A 50 11.08 -2.89 -12.98
C ASN A 50 10.28 -4.08 -13.54
N LEU A 51 9.09 -4.31 -12.95
CA LEU A 51 8.19 -5.40 -13.33
C LEU A 51 7.96 -5.45 -14.85
N ASP A 52 8.06 -6.65 -15.42
CA ASP A 52 7.67 -6.91 -16.80
C ASP A 52 6.13 -6.92 -16.92
N VAL A 53 5.59 -5.79 -17.38
CA VAL A 53 4.13 -5.59 -17.48
C VAL A 53 3.45 -6.57 -18.45
N SER A 54 4.20 -7.20 -19.35
CA SER A 54 3.64 -8.19 -20.28
C SER A 54 3.14 -9.46 -19.58
N GLN A 55 3.57 -9.70 -18.33
CA GLN A 55 3.20 -10.88 -17.54
C GLN A 55 1.96 -10.65 -16.65
N LEU A 56 1.41 -9.43 -16.61
CA LEU A 56 0.33 -9.08 -15.68
C LEU A 56 -0.93 -9.90 -15.90
N GLU A 57 -1.37 -10.05 -17.14
CA GLU A 57 -2.59 -10.79 -17.47
C GLU A 57 -2.46 -12.30 -17.16
N ASP A 58 -1.30 -12.87 -17.38
CA ASP A 58 -1.02 -14.28 -17.08
C ASP A 58 -0.96 -14.54 -15.56
N ALA A 59 -0.68 -13.51 -14.77
CA ALA A 59 -0.61 -13.58 -13.32
C ALA A 59 -1.96 -13.35 -12.62
N LEU A 60 -2.96 -12.89 -13.36
CA LEU A 60 -4.28 -12.58 -12.82
C LEU A 60 -5.06 -13.86 -12.51
N SER A 61 -5.69 -13.89 -11.33
CA SER A 61 -6.62 -14.94 -10.93
C SER A 61 -7.81 -14.36 -10.16
N ASP A 62 -8.82 -15.17 -9.90
CA ASP A 62 -9.96 -14.79 -9.05
C ASP A 62 -9.56 -14.39 -7.62
N LYS A 63 -8.36 -14.75 -7.19
CA LYS A 63 -7.80 -14.45 -5.87
C LYS A 63 -6.94 -13.19 -5.85
N THR A 64 -6.59 -12.65 -7.00
CA THR A 64 -5.77 -11.44 -7.08
C THR A 64 -6.52 -10.26 -6.49
N LYS A 65 -5.90 -9.53 -5.55
CA LYS A 65 -6.50 -8.39 -4.84
C LYS A 65 -5.69 -7.11 -4.94
N ALA A 66 -4.39 -7.23 -5.18
CA ALA A 66 -3.53 -6.06 -5.24
C ALA A 66 -2.28 -6.30 -6.08
N VAL A 67 -1.70 -5.19 -6.49
CA VAL A 67 -0.33 -5.10 -7.01
C VAL A 67 0.47 -4.26 -6.02
N MET A 68 1.61 -4.77 -5.55
CA MET A 68 2.53 -4.03 -4.69
C MET A 68 3.95 -4.12 -5.24
N ILE A 69 4.50 -3.00 -5.66
CA ILE A 69 5.78 -2.91 -6.34
C ILE A 69 6.57 -1.71 -5.83
N ALA A 70 7.89 -1.87 -5.73
CA ALA A 70 8.80 -0.77 -5.47
C ALA A 70 9.21 -0.07 -6.78
N HIS A 71 9.45 1.24 -6.69
CA HIS A 71 10.16 2.00 -7.72
C HIS A 71 11.66 1.72 -7.58
N THR A 72 12.12 0.68 -8.26
CA THR A 72 13.46 0.13 -8.07
C THR A 72 14.55 1.17 -8.26
N LEU A 73 15.38 1.36 -7.22
CA LEU A 73 16.49 2.32 -7.21
C LEU A 73 16.06 3.76 -7.58
N GLY A 74 14.82 4.12 -7.31
CA GLY A 74 14.26 5.44 -7.64
C GLY A 74 13.75 5.58 -9.09
N ASN A 75 13.81 4.51 -9.87
CA ASN A 75 13.30 4.47 -11.24
C ASN A 75 11.82 4.08 -11.24
N PRO A 76 10.90 4.98 -11.63
CA PRO A 76 9.48 4.66 -11.64
C PRO A 76 9.18 3.47 -12.56
N PHE A 77 8.40 2.51 -12.07
CA PHE A 77 7.86 1.46 -12.93
C PHE A 77 6.79 2.02 -13.89
N ASP A 78 6.32 1.25 -14.85
CA ASP A 78 5.26 1.68 -15.79
C ASP A 78 3.92 1.85 -15.05
N LEU A 79 3.80 2.98 -14.35
CA LEU A 79 2.62 3.35 -13.57
C LEU A 79 1.36 3.45 -14.42
N LYS A 80 1.47 3.88 -15.68
CA LYS A 80 0.30 3.99 -16.54
C LYS A 80 -0.31 2.63 -16.83
N THR A 81 0.49 1.69 -17.30
CA THR A 81 0.03 0.34 -17.60
C THR A 81 -0.49 -0.38 -16.36
N ILE A 82 0.27 -0.32 -15.26
CA ILE A 82 -0.11 -1.01 -14.02
C ILE A 82 -1.35 -0.39 -13.37
N ARG A 83 -1.50 0.95 -13.40
CA ARG A 83 -2.72 1.59 -12.88
C ARG A 83 -3.94 1.19 -13.71
N THR A 84 -3.83 1.22 -15.05
CA THR A 84 -4.90 0.79 -15.95
C THR A 84 -5.32 -0.65 -15.65
N PHE A 85 -4.36 -1.57 -15.57
CA PHE A 85 -4.61 -2.96 -15.20
C PHE A 85 -5.33 -3.09 -13.85
N CYS A 86 -4.87 -2.37 -12.82
CA CYS A 86 -5.53 -2.40 -11.52
C CYS A 86 -6.96 -1.85 -11.56
N ASP A 87 -7.21 -0.80 -12.35
CA ASP A 87 -8.55 -0.22 -12.49
C ASP A 87 -9.51 -1.15 -13.23
N GLU A 88 -9.04 -1.82 -14.28
CA GLU A 88 -9.83 -2.77 -15.07
C GLU A 88 -10.24 -4.02 -14.28
N HIS A 89 -9.40 -4.44 -13.32
CA HIS A 89 -9.61 -5.65 -12.53
C HIS A 89 -10.01 -5.40 -11.06
N ASP A 90 -10.36 -4.16 -10.70
CA ASP A 90 -10.72 -3.75 -9.33
C ASP A 90 -9.66 -4.13 -8.27
N LEU A 91 -8.38 -3.97 -8.62
CA LEU A 91 -7.25 -4.28 -7.74
C LEU A 91 -6.73 -3.02 -7.03
N TRP A 92 -6.16 -3.21 -5.84
CA TRP A 92 -5.41 -2.17 -5.16
C TRP A 92 -4.01 -2.03 -5.77
N LEU A 93 -3.57 -0.79 -5.99
CA LEU A 93 -2.18 -0.50 -6.33
C LEU A 93 -1.47 0.11 -5.12
N ILE A 94 -0.41 -0.55 -4.66
CA ILE A 94 0.46 -0.06 -3.60
C ILE A 94 1.83 0.26 -4.19
N GLU A 95 2.24 1.52 -4.08
CA GLU A 95 3.56 1.98 -4.50
C GLU A 95 4.51 1.96 -3.31
N ASP A 96 5.53 1.11 -3.36
CA ASP A 96 6.66 1.22 -2.44
C ASP A 96 7.63 2.28 -2.98
N ASN A 97 7.56 3.47 -2.37
CA ASN A 97 8.29 4.66 -2.80
C ASN A 97 9.55 4.91 -1.96
N CYS A 98 10.07 3.88 -1.27
CA CYS A 98 11.20 4.02 -0.35
C CYS A 98 12.45 4.58 -1.04
N ASP A 99 12.75 4.14 -2.27
CA ASP A 99 13.90 4.58 -3.04
C ASP A 99 13.60 5.75 -3.99
N ALA A 100 12.35 6.18 -4.11
CA ALA A 100 11.90 7.11 -5.15
C ALA A 100 11.29 8.41 -4.59
N LEU A 101 11.67 8.79 -3.37
CA LEU A 101 11.16 10.03 -2.77
C LEU A 101 11.55 11.24 -3.64
N GLY A 102 10.52 11.92 -4.16
CA GLY A 102 10.69 13.08 -5.04
C GLY A 102 10.73 12.74 -6.54
N SER A 103 10.81 11.47 -6.93
CA SER A 103 10.66 11.06 -8.33
C SER A 103 9.29 11.42 -8.88
N GLU A 104 9.22 11.58 -10.19
CA GLU A 104 8.00 11.95 -10.90
C GLU A 104 7.76 11.01 -12.09
N TYR A 105 6.49 10.77 -12.40
CA TYR A 105 6.04 10.03 -13.56
C TYR A 105 5.05 10.86 -14.38
N CYS A 106 5.23 10.88 -15.71
CA CYS A 106 4.32 11.59 -16.60
C CYS A 106 3.10 10.73 -16.93
N MET A 107 1.97 11.02 -16.30
CA MET A 107 0.69 10.36 -16.53
C MET A 107 -0.15 11.23 -17.46
N ASP A 108 -0.32 10.79 -18.71
CA ASP A 108 -1.12 11.48 -19.73
C ASP A 108 -0.78 12.99 -19.89
N GLY A 109 0.51 13.29 -19.88
CA GLY A 109 1.01 14.66 -20.03
C GLY A 109 1.05 15.49 -18.73
N VAL A 110 0.65 14.89 -17.59
CA VAL A 110 0.72 15.52 -16.27
C VAL A 110 1.77 14.83 -15.42
N TRP A 111 2.74 15.59 -14.91
CA TRP A 111 3.74 15.09 -13.99
C TRP A 111 3.14 14.91 -12.60
N LYS A 112 3.25 13.72 -12.04
CA LYS A 112 2.81 13.36 -10.70
C LYS A 112 3.96 12.76 -9.90
N LYS A 113 3.98 13.00 -8.60
CA LYS A 113 4.94 12.35 -7.70
C LYS A 113 4.66 10.86 -7.61
N THR A 114 5.72 10.05 -7.69
CA THR A 114 5.63 8.62 -7.35
C THR A 114 5.15 8.43 -5.92
N GLY A 115 4.45 7.33 -5.66
CA GLY A 115 3.79 7.07 -4.39
C GLY A 115 2.41 7.74 -4.23
N SER A 116 2.01 8.63 -5.17
CA SER A 116 0.71 9.32 -5.14
C SER A 116 -0.22 8.94 -6.32
N ILE A 117 0.15 7.93 -7.10
CA ILE A 117 -0.62 7.49 -8.27
C ILE A 117 -1.43 6.23 -7.93
N GLY A 118 -0.89 5.37 -7.10
CA GLY A 118 -1.60 4.23 -6.55
C GLY A 118 -2.60 4.59 -5.45
N ASP A 119 -3.29 3.59 -4.92
CA ASP A 119 -4.23 3.76 -3.82
C ASP A 119 -3.54 4.03 -2.48
N ILE A 120 -2.35 3.48 -2.29
CA ILE A 120 -1.50 3.65 -1.12
C ILE A 120 -0.06 3.84 -1.58
N GLY A 121 0.63 4.84 -1.04
CA GLY A 121 2.08 4.99 -1.13
C GLY A 121 2.75 4.78 0.22
N THR A 122 3.98 4.25 0.18
CA THR A 122 4.82 4.08 1.37
C THR A 122 6.17 4.74 1.16
N SER A 123 6.72 5.34 2.19
CA SER A 123 8.10 5.84 2.21
C SER A 123 8.79 5.39 3.47
N SER A 124 10.08 5.14 3.36
CA SER A 124 10.94 4.80 4.49
C SER A 124 11.90 5.94 4.80
N PHE A 125 12.11 6.16 6.08
CA PHE A 125 13.11 7.10 6.60
C PHE A 125 14.21 6.35 7.38
N TYR A 126 14.43 5.10 7.01
CA TYR A 126 15.55 4.28 7.42
C TYR A 126 16.89 4.93 6.98
N PRO A 127 18.00 4.78 7.71
CA PRO A 127 19.26 5.52 7.46
C PRO A 127 19.79 5.56 6.02
N PRO A 128 19.70 4.49 5.20
CA PRO A 128 20.25 4.53 3.84
C PRO A 128 19.40 5.26 2.80
N HIS A 129 18.16 5.67 3.15
CA HIS A 129 17.30 6.39 2.23
C HIS A 129 17.65 7.89 2.13
N HIS A 130 16.95 8.61 1.24
CA HIS A 130 17.19 10.03 0.93
C HIS A 130 17.08 10.96 2.14
N MET A 131 16.18 10.63 3.07
CA MET A 131 16.05 11.29 4.37
C MET A 131 15.92 10.24 5.45
N THR A 132 16.46 10.52 6.63
CA THR A 132 16.41 9.58 7.75
C THR A 132 15.79 10.20 9.00
N MET A 133 15.08 9.37 9.76
CA MET A 133 14.62 9.64 11.13
C MET A 133 15.34 8.74 12.15
N GLY A 134 16.45 8.11 11.75
CA GLY A 134 17.02 6.96 12.46
C GLY A 134 16.24 5.70 12.12
N GLU A 135 15.00 5.61 12.58
CA GLU A 135 13.99 4.67 12.11
C GLU A 135 12.67 5.43 11.93
N GLY A 136 11.95 5.11 10.87
CA GLY A 136 10.67 5.75 10.58
C GLY A 136 10.17 5.51 9.17
N GLY A 137 8.92 5.88 8.93
CA GLY A 137 8.28 5.75 7.64
C GLY A 137 6.98 6.52 7.57
N ALA A 138 6.44 6.61 6.38
CA ALA A 138 5.12 7.18 6.12
C ALA A 138 4.29 6.25 5.25
N VAL A 139 2.99 6.22 5.51
CA VAL A 139 1.98 5.62 4.64
C VAL A 139 0.99 6.71 4.30
N TYR A 140 0.71 6.90 3.03
CA TYR A 140 -0.14 7.99 2.56
C TYR A 140 -1.12 7.52 1.49
N THR A 141 -2.25 8.21 1.41
CA THR A 141 -3.34 7.91 0.49
C THR A 141 -4.26 9.13 0.34
N ASP A 142 -4.86 9.28 -0.83
CA ASP A 142 -5.91 10.26 -1.09
C ASP A 142 -7.32 9.71 -0.81
N ASN A 143 -7.45 8.41 -0.50
CA ASN A 143 -8.72 7.78 -0.18
C ASN A 143 -9.08 8.00 1.30
N PRO A 144 -10.18 8.73 1.61
CA PRO A 144 -10.56 9.04 3.00
C PRO A 144 -10.83 7.79 3.86
N LEU A 145 -11.37 6.72 3.27
CA LEU A 145 -11.62 5.48 3.99
C LEU A 145 -10.31 4.76 4.33
N LEU A 146 -9.39 4.66 3.35
CA LEU A 146 -8.06 4.10 3.60
C LEU A 146 -7.31 4.94 4.64
N HIS A 147 -7.39 6.26 4.58
CA HIS A 147 -6.78 7.14 5.59
C HIS A 147 -7.30 6.86 7.00
N LYS A 148 -8.64 6.71 7.15
CA LYS A 148 -9.23 6.34 8.44
C LYS A 148 -8.70 4.98 8.93
N ILE A 149 -8.67 3.98 8.05
CA ILE A 149 -8.18 2.64 8.37
C ILE A 149 -6.70 2.67 8.77
N ILE A 150 -5.85 3.34 7.99
CA ILE A 150 -4.41 3.45 8.25
C ILE A 150 -4.17 4.08 9.63
N ARG A 151 -4.87 5.16 9.97
CA ARG A 151 -4.76 5.78 11.29
C ARG A 151 -5.19 4.85 12.42
N SER A 152 -6.28 4.11 12.25
CA SER A 152 -6.72 3.12 13.22
C SER A 152 -5.66 2.03 13.43
N PHE A 153 -5.12 1.45 12.36
CA PHE A 153 -4.08 0.44 12.46
C PHE A 153 -2.79 0.97 13.10
N ARG A 154 -2.37 2.19 12.76
CA ARG A 154 -1.24 2.86 13.42
C ARG A 154 -1.44 2.95 14.93
N ASP A 155 -2.66 3.21 15.36
CA ASP A 155 -3.02 3.45 16.75
C ASP A 155 -3.68 2.18 17.39
N TRP A 156 -3.12 1.00 17.10
CA TRP A 156 -3.51 -0.32 17.66
C TRP A 156 -4.95 -0.76 17.36
N GLY A 157 -5.52 -0.37 16.25
CA GLY A 157 -6.89 -0.72 15.86
C GLY A 157 -7.97 0.12 16.53
N ARG A 158 -7.61 1.23 17.16
CA ARG A 158 -8.58 2.13 17.79
C ARG A 158 -9.45 2.81 16.73
N ASP A 159 -10.75 2.87 17.00
CA ASP A 159 -11.70 3.69 16.24
C ASP A 159 -11.73 5.13 16.80
N CYS A 160 -10.56 5.77 16.82
CA CYS A 160 -10.39 7.14 17.29
C CYS A 160 -9.75 8.00 16.22
N MET A 161 -10.43 9.11 15.87
CA MET A 161 -9.98 10.08 14.88
C MET A 161 -9.59 11.43 15.49
N CYS A 162 -9.54 11.52 16.80
CA CYS A 162 -9.15 12.76 17.47
C CYS A 162 -7.73 13.18 17.08
N PRO A 163 -7.49 14.46 16.79
CA PRO A 163 -6.13 14.98 16.62
C PRO A 163 -5.28 14.77 17.87
N SER A 164 -3.97 14.72 17.69
CA SER A 164 -3.03 14.59 18.81
C SER A 164 -3.24 15.72 19.84
N GLY A 165 -3.27 15.36 21.09
CA GLY A 165 -3.50 16.29 22.21
C GLY A 165 -4.96 16.71 22.44
N GLN A 166 -5.90 16.20 21.64
CA GLN A 166 -7.33 16.45 21.82
C GLN A 166 -8.07 15.13 22.03
N ASP A 167 -8.72 15.00 23.16
CA ASP A 167 -9.36 13.75 23.58
C ASP A 167 -10.87 13.83 23.45
N ASN A 168 -11.51 12.70 23.12
CA ASN A 168 -12.96 12.51 23.13
C ASN A 168 -13.79 13.57 22.37
N LEU A 169 -13.24 14.11 21.24
CA LEU A 169 -13.98 15.08 20.43
C LEU A 169 -15.28 14.52 19.82
N CYS A 170 -15.34 13.22 19.59
CA CYS A 170 -16.54 12.55 19.11
C CYS A 170 -17.62 12.36 20.19
N GLY A 171 -17.26 12.47 21.48
CA GLY A 171 -18.13 12.17 22.63
C GLY A 171 -18.44 10.67 22.81
N HIS A 172 -17.79 9.78 22.05
CA HIS A 172 -18.12 8.35 21.98
C HIS A 172 -16.96 7.43 22.39
N ARG A 173 -15.92 7.98 23.04
CA ARG A 173 -14.72 7.22 23.37
C ARG A 173 -14.98 5.99 24.25
N PHE A 174 -15.98 6.07 25.12
CA PHE A 174 -16.30 5.04 26.10
C PHE A 174 -17.65 4.35 25.85
N ASP A 175 -18.26 4.57 24.69
CA ASP A 175 -19.60 4.04 24.37
C ASP A 175 -19.58 2.61 23.85
N LYS A 176 -18.38 2.07 23.55
CA LYS A 176 -18.23 0.73 22.99
C LYS A 176 -18.00 -0.29 24.09
N GLN A 177 -18.53 -1.48 23.86
CA GLN A 177 -18.34 -2.63 24.74
C GLN A 177 -17.80 -3.81 23.96
N TYR A 178 -16.95 -4.59 24.58
CA TYR A 178 -16.54 -5.92 24.13
C TYR A 178 -17.05 -6.96 25.12
N GLY A 179 -18.15 -7.64 24.77
CA GLY A 179 -18.89 -8.46 25.71
C GLY A 179 -19.43 -7.61 26.86
N GLU A 180 -19.08 -7.92 28.10
CA GLU A 180 -19.46 -7.16 29.29
C GLU A 180 -18.44 -6.06 29.67
N LEU A 181 -17.34 -5.93 28.93
CA LEU A 181 -16.28 -4.97 29.22
C LEU A 181 -16.49 -3.67 28.43
N PRO A 182 -16.48 -2.50 29.09
CA PRO A 182 -16.43 -1.22 28.41
C PRO A 182 -15.06 -1.03 27.74
N LEU A 183 -15.04 -0.51 26.53
CA LEU A 183 -13.83 -0.22 25.74
C LEU A 183 -13.54 1.28 25.73
#